data_5de6064be94fe77d9a89c2ae946421bb
#
_entry.id   5de6064be94fe77d9a89c2ae946421bb
#
_cell.length_a   1.000
_cell.length_b   1.000
_cell.length_c   1.000
_cell.angle_alpha   90.00
_cell.angle_beta   90.00
_cell.angle_gamma   90.00
#
_symmetry.space_group_name_H-M   'P 1'
#
loop_
_entity.id
_entity.type
_entity.pdbx_description
1 polymer ?
#
loop_
_entity_poly.entity_id
_entity_poly.type
_entity_poly.pdbx_seq_one_letter_code
_entity_poly.pdbx_strand_id
1 'polypeptide(L)'
;MAQSTEQQSVSRASVGLRSERGPILGSVMLSVGLIAIDATILATAVPSIVNDLGGFAQFPWLFSIYLLAQAVSVPIFAKFTDLIGRKPIMLIGIGLFVLGSILCGIAWSMPALIAFRALQGLGAGAVQPTAMTIIGDIYSVAERARVQGYVASVWAISAVVGPTLGGIFVDYLNWRWIFFVNVPLGAFAAWSLYRRFSEKVVRRQHRIDVEGAVLLGVGASLIILGLLEGGILWAWDSVPSIAILSVGALLMIAFGFVERRENVVFLGP
;
A
#
# COMPACT_ATOMS: atom_id res chain seq x y z
N MET A 1 18.77 -44.39 -6.56
CA MET A 1 17.56 -44.13 -5.73
C MET A 1 17.07 -42.72 -6.08
N ALA A 2 16.12 -42.65 -6.99
CA ALA A 2 15.48 -41.39 -7.36
C ALA A 2 14.37 -41.15 -6.32
N GLN A 3 14.55 -40.13 -5.48
CA GLN A 3 13.47 -39.61 -4.66
C GLN A 3 12.50 -38.86 -5.59
N SER A 4 11.38 -39.52 -5.86
CA SER A 4 10.23 -38.90 -6.49
C SER A 4 9.75 -37.75 -5.59
N THR A 5 10.02 -36.51 -6.02
CA THR A 5 9.44 -35.32 -5.44
C THR A 5 7.94 -35.40 -5.74
N GLU A 6 7.17 -35.97 -4.83
CA GLU A 6 5.71 -35.86 -4.83
C GLU A 6 5.35 -34.36 -4.77
N GLN A 7 5.08 -33.79 -5.91
CA GLN A 7 4.36 -32.52 -6.01
C GLN A 7 2.99 -32.79 -5.38
N GLN A 8 2.86 -32.50 -4.09
CA GLN A 8 1.56 -32.49 -3.42
C GLN A 8 0.66 -31.52 -4.19
N SER A 9 -0.22 -32.08 -5.00
CA SER A 9 -1.23 -31.31 -5.73
C SER A 9 -2.10 -30.62 -4.68
N VAL A 10 -1.94 -29.27 -4.59
CA VAL A 10 -2.75 -28.46 -3.67
C VAL A 10 -4.21 -28.64 -4.04
N SER A 11 -4.99 -29.27 -3.17
CA SER A 11 -6.41 -29.50 -3.37
C SER A 11 -7.14 -28.16 -3.59
N ARG A 12 -8.06 -28.11 -4.56
CA ARG A 12 -8.93 -26.94 -4.77
C ARG A 12 -9.78 -26.60 -3.54
N ALA A 13 -10.05 -27.60 -2.69
CA ALA A 13 -10.82 -27.43 -1.46
C ALA A 13 -10.04 -26.78 -0.31
N SER A 14 -8.69 -26.85 -0.33
CA SER A 14 -7.85 -26.28 0.74
C SER A 14 -7.53 -24.79 0.55
N VAL A 15 -7.69 -24.27 -0.67
CA VAL A 15 -7.33 -22.89 -1.04
C VAL A 15 -8.49 -22.23 -1.78
N GLY A 16 -9.01 -21.14 -1.24
CA GLY A 16 -10.04 -20.35 -1.88
C GLY A 16 -11.06 -19.77 -0.88
N LEU A 17 -12.02 -19.00 -1.39
CA LEU A 17 -13.04 -18.33 -0.56
C LEU A 17 -13.98 -19.30 0.17
N ARG A 18 -14.09 -20.54 -0.28
CA ARG A 18 -14.91 -21.60 0.34
C ARG A 18 -14.14 -22.49 1.31
N SER A 19 -12.82 -22.30 1.47
CA SER A 19 -12.01 -23.04 2.43
C SER A 19 -12.21 -22.50 3.85
N GLU A 20 -11.75 -23.21 4.87
CA GLU A 20 -11.73 -22.74 6.26
C GLU A 20 -11.01 -21.39 6.42
N ARG A 21 -9.97 -21.14 5.59
CA ARG A 21 -9.22 -19.88 5.54
C ARG A 21 -9.86 -18.83 4.63
N GLY A 22 -10.91 -19.20 3.89
CA GLY A 22 -11.63 -18.35 2.94
C GLY A 22 -12.13 -17.02 3.54
N PRO A 23 -12.72 -17.02 4.75
CA PRO A 23 -13.15 -15.78 5.40
C PRO A 23 -12.01 -14.79 5.67
N ILE A 24 -10.81 -15.28 6.00
CA ILE A 24 -9.62 -14.44 6.21
C ILE A 24 -9.14 -13.90 4.86
N LEU A 25 -9.02 -14.78 3.86
CA LEU A 25 -8.66 -14.40 2.49
C LEU A 25 -9.62 -13.31 1.96
N GLY A 26 -10.92 -13.50 2.13
CA GLY A 26 -11.94 -12.51 1.73
C GLY A 26 -11.75 -11.16 2.42
N SER A 27 -11.39 -11.14 3.72
CA SER A 27 -11.11 -9.91 4.45
C SER A 27 -9.85 -9.21 3.93
N VAL A 28 -8.80 -9.97 3.61
CA VAL A 28 -7.57 -9.43 3.00
C VAL A 28 -7.86 -8.89 1.59
N MET A 29 -8.61 -9.64 0.77
CA MET A 29 -9.01 -9.19 -0.57
C MET A 29 -9.84 -7.90 -0.53
N LEU A 30 -10.74 -7.75 0.43
CA LEU A 30 -11.51 -6.52 0.62
C LEU A 30 -10.60 -5.34 0.98
N SER A 31 -9.61 -5.55 1.83
CA SER A 31 -8.66 -4.50 2.21
C SER A 31 -7.75 -4.08 1.04
N VAL A 32 -7.32 -5.05 0.22
CA VAL A 32 -6.57 -4.76 -1.01
C VAL A 32 -7.48 -4.10 -2.05
N GLY A 33 -8.74 -4.54 -2.15
CA GLY A 33 -9.74 -3.97 -3.05
C GLY A 33 -10.04 -2.51 -2.77
N LEU A 34 -10.06 -2.11 -1.51
CA LEU A 34 -10.20 -0.71 -1.11
C LEU A 34 -9.12 0.17 -1.74
N ILE A 35 -7.86 -0.26 -1.69
CA ILE A 35 -6.72 0.45 -2.29
C ILE A 35 -6.79 0.40 -3.82
N ALA A 36 -7.12 -0.75 -4.38
CA ALA A 36 -7.14 -0.94 -5.82
C ALA A 36 -8.25 -0.13 -6.51
N ILE A 37 -9.44 -0.02 -5.90
CA ILE A 37 -10.53 0.82 -6.40
C ILE A 37 -10.12 2.29 -6.32
N ASP A 38 -9.57 2.75 -5.18
CA ASP A 38 -9.13 4.14 -5.02
C ASP A 38 -8.08 4.55 -6.06
N ALA A 39 -7.11 3.68 -6.31
CA ALA A 39 -6.05 3.93 -7.29
C ALA A 39 -6.57 4.06 -8.73
N THR A 40 -7.66 3.37 -9.07
CA THR A 40 -8.21 3.34 -10.43
C THR A 40 -9.34 4.34 -10.66
N ILE A 41 -10.13 4.65 -9.65
CA ILE A 41 -11.28 5.56 -9.73
C ILE A 41 -10.87 7.02 -9.91
N LEU A 42 -9.74 7.43 -9.33
CA LEU A 42 -9.27 8.82 -9.32
C LEU A 42 -9.04 9.37 -10.73
N ALA A 43 -8.49 8.53 -11.62
CA ALA A 43 -8.10 8.98 -12.98
C ALA A 43 -9.27 9.57 -13.77
N THR A 44 -10.49 9.04 -13.59
CA THR A 44 -11.69 9.54 -14.27
C THR A 44 -12.22 10.85 -13.71
N ALA A 45 -11.89 11.15 -12.45
CA ALA A 45 -12.36 12.36 -11.77
C ALA A 45 -11.44 13.58 -11.93
N VAL A 46 -10.21 13.38 -12.44
CA VAL A 46 -9.22 14.48 -12.58
C VAL A 46 -9.79 15.72 -13.29
N PRO A 47 -10.46 15.61 -14.45
CA PRO A 47 -11.02 16.79 -15.12
C PRO A 47 -12.03 17.56 -14.25
N SER A 48 -12.88 16.84 -13.53
CA SER A 48 -13.88 17.45 -12.63
C SER A 48 -13.24 18.09 -11.41
N ILE A 49 -12.22 17.46 -10.81
CA ILE A 49 -11.44 17.99 -9.69
C ILE A 49 -10.74 19.29 -10.10
N VAL A 50 -10.08 19.30 -11.25
CA VAL A 50 -9.35 20.47 -11.75
C VAL A 50 -10.32 21.61 -12.09
N ASN A 51 -11.49 21.30 -12.62
CA ASN A 51 -12.52 22.28 -12.90
C ASN A 51 -13.08 22.93 -11.62
N ASP A 52 -13.24 22.17 -10.55
CA ASP A 52 -13.80 22.66 -9.26
C ASP A 52 -12.76 23.36 -8.38
N LEU A 53 -11.57 22.79 -8.23
CA LEU A 53 -10.52 23.29 -7.33
C LEU A 53 -9.44 24.13 -8.04
N GLY A 54 -9.41 24.16 -9.37
CA GLY A 54 -8.30 24.71 -10.13
C GLY A 54 -7.04 23.87 -10.04
N GLY A 55 -5.87 24.51 -10.26
CA GLY A 55 -4.58 23.86 -10.02
C GLY A 55 -4.17 22.81 -11.06
N PHE A 56 -4.45 23.05 -12.35
CA PHE A 56 -4.09 22.14 -13.44
C PHE A 56 -2.60 21.70 -13.40
N ALA A 57 -1.68 22.63 -13.10
CA ALA A 57 -0.26 22.32 -12.99
C ALA A 57 0.07 21.38 -11.79
N GLN A 58 -0.81 21.30 -10.81
CA GLN A 58 -0.59 20.55 -9.57
C GLN A 58 -1.26 19.17 -9.58
N PHE A 59 -2.18 18.86 -10.51
CA PHE A 59 -2.95 17.61 -10.47
C PHE A 59 -2.07 16.34 -10.51
N PRO A 60 -0.89 16.28 -11.16
CA PRO A 60 -0.05 15.10 -11.13
C PRO A 60 0.36 14.70 -9.71
N TRP A 61 0.48 15.69 -8.80
CA TRP A 61 0.77 15.45 -7.39
C TRP A 61 -0.29 14.63 -6.66
N LEU A 62 -1.53 14.58 -7.15
CA LEU A 62 -2.57 13.70 -6.58
C LEU A 62 -2.17 12.22 -6.62
N PHE A 63 -1.44 11.82 -7.65
CA PHE A 63 -0.93 10.46 -7.80
C PHE A 63 0.44 10.32 -7.15
N SER A 64 1.37 11.25 -7.45
CA SER A 64 2.75 11.18 -7.00
C SER A 64 2.87 11.17 -5.47
N ILE A 65 2.17 12.06 -4.76
CA ILE A 65 2.25 12.15 -3.29
C ILE A 65 1.68 10.90 -2.61
N TYR A 66 0.61 10.34 -3.17
CA TYR A 66 0.03 9.10 -2.68
C TYR A 66 1.03 7.94 -2.79
N LEU A 67 1.62 7.75 -3.98
CA LEU A 67 2.61 6.70 -4.23
C LEU A 67 3.87 6.91 -3.39
N LEU A 68 4.33 8.16 -3.25
CA LEU A 68 5.46 8.52 -2.42
C LEU A 68 5.20 8.17 -0.95
N ALA A 69 4.07 8.64 -0.40
CA ALA A 69 3.69 8.35 0.98
C ALA A 69 3.51 6.85 1.23
N GLN A 70 2.93 6.13 0.27
CA GLN A 70 2.81 4.67 0.30
C GLN A 70 4.19 4.02 0.34
N ALA A 71 5.09 4.37 -0.58
CA ALA A 71 6.43 3.77 -0.66
C ALA A 71 7.26 4.01 0.60
N VAL A 72 7.21 5.23 1.16
CA VAL A 72 7.89 5.59 2.42
C VAL A 72 7.37 4.77 3.60
N SER A 73 6.06 4.58 3.66
CA SER A 73 5.42 3.93 4.81
C SER A 73 5.51 2.41 4.78
N VAL A 74 5.68 1.78 3.61
CA VAL A 74 5.81 0.32 3.47
C VAL A 74 6.86 -0.29 4.40
N PRO A 75 8.15 0.13 4.39
CA PRO A 75 9.14 -0.46 5.26
C PRO A 75 8.88 -0.19 6.75
N ILE A 76 8.31 0.97 7.06
CA ILE A 76 7.97 1.36 8.43
C ILE A 76 6.88 0.44 8.98
N PHE A 77 5.77 0.29 8.26
CA PHE A 77 4.67 -0.57 8.69
C PHE A 77 4.98 -2.06 8.60
N ALA A 78 5.82 -2.50 7.66
CA ALA A 78 6.32 -3.87 7.63
C ALA A 78 7.00 -4.23 8.96
N LYS A 79 7.87 -3.35 9.47
CA LYS A 79 8.54 -3.55 10.75
C LYS A 79 7.58 -3.50 11.95
N PHE A 80 6.64 -2.55 11.96
CA PHE A 80 5.59 -2.51 12.99
C PHE A 80 4.69 -3.76 12.97
N THR A 81 4.47 -4.35 11.81
CA THR A 81 3.72 -5.60 11.65
C THR A 81 4.37 -6.76 12.42
N ASP A 82 5.70 -6.81 12.44
CA ASP A 82 6.44 -7.84 13.19
C ASP A 82 6.44 -7.60 14.71
N LEU A 83 6.35 -6.35 15.15
CA LEU A 83 6.41 -5.97 16.56
C LEU A 83 5.03 -6.01 17.25
N ILE A 84 4.02 -5.46 16.61
CA ILE A 84 2.69 -5.23 17.21
C ILE A 84 1.71 -6.30 16.74
N GLY A 85 2.00 -6.93 15.59
CA GLY A 85 1.15 -7.93 14.96
C GLY A 85 0.47 -7.40 13.70
N ARG A 86 0.00 -8.34 12.87
CA ARG A 86 -0.57 -8.06 11.55
C ARG A 86 -1.94 -7.40 11.66
N LYS A 87 -2.77 -7.90 12.59
CA LYS A 87 -4.14 -7.40 12.75
C LYS A 87 -4.22 -5.93 13.16
N PRO A 88 -3.52 -5.47 14.21
CA PRO A 88 -3.53 -4.06 14.60
C PRO A 88 -3.03 -3.13 13.49
N ILE A 89 -1.93 -3.49 12.84
CA ILE A 89 -1.34 -2.68 11.77
C ILE A 89 -2.26 -2.58 10.57
N MET A 90 -2.88 -3.68 10.16
CA MET A 90 -3.86 -3.68 9.08
C MET A 90 -5.06 -2.77 9.40
N LEU A 91 -5.59 -2.83 10.63
CA LEU A 91 -6.70 -1.98 11.07
C LEU A 91 -6.30 -0.49 11.14
N ILE A 92 -5.09 -0.18 11.63
CA ILE A 92 -4.53 1.18 11.62
C ILE A 92 -4.40 1.68 10.18
N GLY A 93 -3.86 0.85 9.27
CA GLY A 93 -3.72 1.19 7.86
C GLY A 93 -5.06 1.50 7.19
N ILE A 94 -6.07 0.65 7.40
CA ILE A 94 -7.43 0.90 6.88
C ILE A 94 -8.01 2.17 7.50
N GLY A 95 -7.82 2.39 8.80
CA GLY A 95 -8.28 3.59 9.50
C GLY A 95 -7.66 4.88 8.96
N LEU A 96 -6.34 4.90 8.77
CA LEU A 96 -5.62 6.03 8.15
C LEU A 96 -6.08 6.28 6.72
N PHE A 97 -6.27 5.21 5.94
CA PHE A 97 -6.75 5.30 4.57
C PHE A 97 -8.15 5.91 4.50
N VAL A 98 -9.08 5.41 5.32
CA VAL A 98 -10.47 5.93 5.38
C VAL A 98 -10.50 7.37 5.88
N LEU A 99 -9.71 7.71 6.90
CA LEU A 99 -9.58 9.08 7.38
C LEU A 99 -9.07 10.00 6.26
N GLY A 100 -8.00 9.60 5.57
CA GLY A 100 -7.49 10.32 4.41
C GLY A 100 -8.54 10.48 3.32
N SER A 101 -9.34 9.44 3.03
CA SER A 101 -10.46 9.49 2.09
C SER A 101 -11.53 10.50 2.50
N ILE A 102 -11.95 10.52 3.76
CA ILE A 102 -12.92 11.50 4.25
C ILE A 102 -12.40 12.91 4.06
N LEU A 103 -11.14 13.16 4.43
CA LEU A 103 -10.49 14.46 4.28
C LEU A 103 -10.37 14.86 2.79
N CYS A 104 -10.02 13.93 1.90
CA CYS A 104 -10.02 14.18 0.46
C CYS A 104 -11.42 14.57 -0.05
N GLY A 105 -12.47 13.90 0.41
CA GLY A 105 -13.86 14.20 0.03
C GLY A 105 -14.34 15.58 0.48
N ILE A 106 -13.77 16.14 1.53
CA ILE A 106 -14.11 17.50 2.03
C ILE A 106 -13.05 18.55 1.65
N ALA A 107 -12.08 18.22 0.80
CA ALA A 107 -11.03 19.15 0.40
C ALA A 107 -11.60 20.42 -0.28
N TRP A 108 -11.04 21.56 0.09
CA TRP A 108 -11.46 22.89 -0.37
C TRP A 108 -10.49 23.54 -1.35
N SER A 109 -9.35 22.92 -1.59
CA SER A 109 -8.32 23.40 -2.53
C SER A 109 -7.44 22.24 -3.01
N MET A 110 -6.78 22.41 -4.15
CA MET A 110 -5.85 21.42 -4.68
C MET A 110 -4.70 21.07 -3.71
N PRO A 111 -4.02 22.04 -3.06
CA PRO A 111 -3.00 21.72 -2.06
C PRO A 111 -3.54 20.93 -0.85
N ALA A 112 -4.75 21.24 -0.38
CA ALA A 112 -5.39 20.48 0.70
C ALA A 112 -5.67 19.04 0.27
N LEU A 113 -6.19 18.85 -0.94
CA LEU A 113 -6.43 17.51 -1.50
C LEU A 113 -5.13 16.71 -1.62
N ILE A 114 -4.05 17.34 -2.10
CA ILE A 114 -2.72 16.72 -2.19
C ILE A 114 -2.23 16.29 -0.80
N ALA A 115 -2.33 17.16 0.21
CA ALA A 115 -1.91 16.83 1.57
C ALA A 115 -2.73 15.65 2.16
N PHE A 116 -4.02 15.60 1.91
CA PHE A 116 -4.88 14.51 2.36
C PHE A 116 -4.62 13.20 1.62
N ARG A 117 -4.22 13.28 0.34
CA ARG A 117 -3.74 12.12 -0.44
C ARG A 117 -2.45 11.54 0.15
N ALA A 118 -1.55 12.36 0.70
CA ALA A 118 -0.38 11.85 1.42
C ALA A 118 -0.81 10.99 2.63
N LEU A 119 -1.76 11.46 3.44
CA LEU A 119 -2.28 10.70 4.58
C LEU A 119 -2.92 9.37 4.13
N GLN A 120 -3.69 9.40 3.04
CA GLN A 120 -4.31 8.22 2.46
C GLN A 120 -3.25 7.22 1.96
N GLY A 121 -2.18 7.71 1.33
CA GLY A 121 -1.02 6.92 0.89
C GLY A 121 -0.30 6.23 2.05
N LEU A 122 -0.12 6.90 3.21
CA LEU A 122 0.43 6.28 4.41
C LEU A 122 -0.41 5.06 4.85
N GLY A 123 -1.74 5.18 4.83
CA GLY A 123 -2.63 4.07 5.14
C GLY A 123 -2.49 2.91 4.16
N ALA A 124 -2.40 3.19 2.86
CA ALA A 124 -2.20 2.18 1.82
C ALA A 124 -0.89 1.43 1.99
N GLY A 125 0.19 2.13 2.40
CA GLY A 125 1.49 1.53 2.66
C GLY A 125 1.53 0.63 3.88
N ALA A 126 0.58 0.75 4.81
CA ALA A 126 0.39 -0.21 5.89
C ALA A 126 -0.38 -1.45 5.42
N VAL A 127 -1.44 -1.28 4.64
CA VAL A 127 -2.35 -2.36 4.23
C VAL A 127 -1.67 -3.34 3.27
N GLN A 128 -0.97 -2.84 2.25
CA GLN A 128 -0.41 -3.66 1.17
C GLN A 128 0.59 -4.73 1.68
N PRO A 129 1.67 -4.38 2.40
CA PRO A 129 2.63 -5.36 2.89
C PRO A 129 2.03 -6.28 3.96
N THR A 130 1.17 -5.73 4.83
CA THR A 130 0.51 -6.53 5.87
C THR A 130 -0.40 -7.60 5.26
N ALA A 131 -1.10 -7.30 4.16
CA ALA A 131 -1.90 -8.26 3.42
C ALA A 131 -1.04 -9.44 2.92
N MET A 132 0.14 -9.15 2.35
CA MET A 132 1.07 -10.17 1.88
C MET A 132 1.64 -10.99 3.02
N THR A 133 1.95 -10.37 4.16
CA THR A 133 2.42 -11.06 5.36
C THR A 133 1.35 -12.01 5.91
N ILE A 134 0.08 -11.57 6.03
CA ILE A 134 -1.03 -12.43 6.46
C ILE A 134 -1.17 -13.65 5.54
N ILE A 135 -1.11 -13.45 4.22
CA ILE A 135 -1.13 -14.54 3.24
C ILE A 135 0.05 -15.48 3.46
N GLY A 136 1.24 -14.92 3.69
CA GLY A 136 2.45 -15.66 3.98
C GLY A 136 2.37 -16.52 5.24
N ASP A 137 1.65 -16.07 6.27
CA ASP A 137 1.53 -16.78 7.54
C ASP A 137 0.50 -17.91 7.49
N ILE A 138 -0.57 -17.75 6.71
CA ILE A 138 -1.69 -18.72 6.70
C ILE A 138 -1.65 -19.72 5.55
N TYR A 139 -0.82 -19.47 4.52
CA TYR A 139 -0.71 -20.34 3.34
C TYR A 139 0.71 -20.86 3.15
N SER A 140 0.85 -22.14 2.79
CA SER A 140 2.12 -22.73 2.41
C SER A 140 2.67 -22.12 1.11
N VAL A 141 3.96 -22.28 0.84
CA VAL A 141 4.60 -21.74 -0.37
C VAL A 141 3.89 -22.21 -1.65
N ALA A 142 3.49 -23.50 -1.70
CA ALA A 142 2.76 -24.06 -2.84
C ALA A 142 1.35 -23.48 -3.03
N GLU A 143 0.69 -23.09 -1.93
CA GLU A 143 -0.65 -22.48 -1.95
C GLU A 143 -0.60 -21.01 -2.33
N ARG A 144 0.48 -20.29 -1.96
CA ARG A 144 0.62 -18.83 -2.18
C ARG A 144 0.47 -18.45 -3.65
N ALA A 145 0.98 -19.24 -4.58
CA ALA A 145 0.84 -18.96 -6.02
C ALA A 145 -0.64 -18.86 -6.44
N ARG A 146 -1.49 -19.75 -5.90
CA ARG A 146 -2.94 -19.70 -6.18
C ARG A 146 -3.64 -18.55 -5.48
N VAL A 147 -3.25 -18.25 -4.23
CA VAL A 147 -3.79 -17.12 -3.47
C VAL A 147 -3.43 -15.78 -4.14
N GLN A 148 -2.21 -15.66 -4.68
CA GLN A 148 -1.81 -14.50 -5.47
C GLN A 148 -2.74 -14.27 -6.68
N GLY A 149 -3.23 -15.35 -7.31
CA GLY A 149 -4.24 -15.24 -8.37
C GLY A 149 -5.55 -14.59 -7.90
N TYR A 150 -6.02 -14.89 -6.68
CA TYR A 150 -7.19 -14.22 -6.10
C TYR A 150 -6.91 -12.74 -5.82
N VAL A 151 -5.75 -12.40 -5.28
CA VAL A 151 -5.37 -11.00 -5.04
C VAL A 151 -5.22 -10.23 -6.36
N ALA A 152 -4.61 -10.84 -7.38
CA ALA A 152 -4.50 -10.25 -8.71
C ALA A 152 -5.86 -10.01 -9.36
N SER A 153 -6.84 -10.91 -9.14
CA SER A 153 -8.21 -10.72 -9.65
C SER A 153 -8.90 -9.50 -9.05
N VAL A 154 -8.58 -9.12 -7.80
CA VAL A 154 -9.10 -7.90 -7.18
C VAL A 154 -8.63 -6.67 -7.95
N TRP A 155 -7.35 -6.60 -8.31
CA TRP A 155 -6.81 -5.52 -9.14
C TRP A 155 -7.43 -5.47 -10.53
N ALA A 156 -7.60 -6.64 -11.17
CA ALA A 156 -8.24 -6.73 -12.49
C ALA A 156 -9.69 -6.25 -12.46
N ILE A 157 -10.46 -6.64 -11.44
CA ILE A 157 -11.84 -6.17 -11.24
C ILE A 157 -11.85 -4.67 -10.96
N SER A 158 -10.98 -4.18 -10.09
CA SER A 158 -10.88 -2.75 -9.75
C SER A 158 -10.52 -1.89 -10.96
N ALA A 159 -9.71 -2.39 -11.88
CA ALA A 159 -9.37 -1.69 -13.12
C ALA A 159 -10.57 -1.43 -14.03
N VAL A 160 -11.65 -2.21 -13.91
CA VAL A 160 -12.90 -2.01 -14.64
C VAL A 160 -13.92 -1.25 -13.78
N VAL A 161 -14.10 -1.69 -12.54
CA VAL A 161 -15.10 -1.13 -11.62
C VAL A 161 -14.75 0.30 -11.22
N GLY A 162 -13.46 0.60 -10.99
CA GLY A 162 -13.00 1.93 -10.58
C GLY A 162 -13.39 3.03 -11.57
N PRO A 163 -12.93 2.97 -12.85
CA PRO A 163 -13.31 3.95 -13.85
C PRO A 163 -14.83 4.03 -14.10
N THR A 164 -15.54 2.89 -14.05
CA THR A 164 -16.99 2.87 -14.22
C THR A 164 -17.69 3.64 -13.10
N LEU A 165 -17.35 3.36 -11.83
CA LEU A 165 -17.90 4.09 -10.69
C LEU A 165 -17.50 5.56 -10.72
N GLY A 166 -16.24 5.84 -11.08
CA GLY A 166 -15.73 7.20 -11.17
C GLY A 166 -16.51 8.04 -12.18
N GLY A 167 -16.79 7.49 -13.37
CA GLY A 167 -17.66 8.13 -14.38
C GLY A 167 -19.05 8.40 -13.82
N ILE A 168 -19.70 7.39 -13.24
CA ILE A 168 -21.05 7.53 -12.65
C ILE A 168 -21.05 8.63 -11.57
N PHE A 169 -20.06 8.67 -10.68
CA PHE A 169 -20.03 9.69 -9.64
C PHE A 169 -19.77 11.09 -10.17
N VAL A 170 -18.94 11.23 -11.20
CA VAL A 170 -18.65 12.53 -11.82
C VAL A 170 -19.86 13.03 -12.61
N ASP A 171 -20.55 12.17 -13.36
CA ASP A 171 -21.65 12.56 -14.23
C ASP A 171 -22.97 12.81 -13.48
N TYR A 172 -23.27 12.02 -12.45
CA TYR A 172 -24.57 12.05 -11.76
C TYR A 172 -24.55 12.65 -10.35
N LEU A 173 -23.36 12.75 -9.70
CA LEU A 173 -23.24 13.24 -8.34
C LEU A 173 -22.21 14.38 -8.24
N ASN A 174 -21.02 14.06 -7.71
CA ASN A 174 -19.89 14.97 -7.55
C ASN A 174 -18.62 14.13 -7.43
N TRP A 175 -17.49 14.62 -7.91
CA TRP A 175 -16.19 13.94 -7.82
C TRP A 175 -15.81 13.54 -6.38
N ARG A 176 -16.29 14.25 -5.37
CA ARG A 176 -16.00 13.92 -3.95
C ARG A 176 -16.45 12.53 -3.54
N TRP A 177 -17.47 11.98 -4.22
CA TRP A 177 -17.98 10.64 -3.95
C TRP A 177 -16.99 9.52 -4.29
N ILE A 178 -15.98 9.78 -5.15
CA ILE A 178 -14.90 8.82 -5.41
C ILE A 178 -14.09 8.51 -4.13
N PHE A 179 -14.05 9.47 -3.21
CA PHE A 179 -13.41 9.30 -1.91
C PHE A 179 -14.39 8.76 -0.86
N PHE A 180 -15.62 9.26 -0.82
CA PHE A 180 -16.59 8.80 0.18
C PHE A 180 -17.00 7.34 0.00
N VAL A 181 -16.93 6.76 -1.18
CA VAL A 181 -17.17 5.33 -1.41
C VAL A 181 -16.19 4.44 -0.64
N ASN A 182 -15.00 4.94 -0.36
CA ASN A 182 -14.00 4.22 0.43
C ASN A 182 -14.41 4.07 1.91
N VAL A 183 -15.30 4.92 2.42
CA VAL A 183 -15.73 4.88 3.83
C VAL A 183 -16.50 3.61 4.14
N PRO A 184 -17.62 3.29 3.47
CA PRO A 184 -18.33 2.03 3.71
C PRO A 184 -17.49 0.80 3.35
N LEU A 185 -16.68 0.87 2.28
CA LEU A 185 -15.80 -0.24 1.90
C LEU A 185 -14.74 -0.51 2.96
N GLY A 186 -14.08 0.54 3.46
CA GLY A 186 -13.07 0.44 4.51
C GLY A 186 -13.66 0.00 5.86
N ALA A 187 -14.83 0.53 6.23
CA ALA A 187 -15.53 0.08 7.43
C ALA A 187 -15.88 -1.42 7.37
N PHE A 188 -16.35 -1.89 6.22
CA PHE A 188 -16.67 -3.30 6.01
C PHE A 188 -15.40 -4.17 5.98
N ALA A 189 -14.33 -3.71 5.35
CA ALA A 189 -13.04 -4.40 5.35
C ALA A 189 -12.47 -4.52 6.78
N ALA A 190 -12.46 -3.43 7.54
CA ALA A 190 -12.00 -3.41 8.94
C ALA A 190 -12.84 -4.32 9.83
N TRP A 191 -14.17 -4.24 9.72
CA TRP A 191 -15.09 -5.10 10.47
C TRP A 191 -14.88 -6.57 10.12
N SER A 192 -14.78 -6.91 8.84
CA SER A 192 -14.57 -8.28 8.37
C SER A 192 -13.26 -8.84 8.90
N LEU A 193 -12.17 -8.07 8.82
CA LEU A 193 -10.87 -8.45 9.35
C LEU A 193 -10.91 -8.62 10.87
N TYR A 194 -11.48 -7.65 11.57
CA TYR A 194 -11.60 -7.69 13.03
C TYR A 194 -12.31 -8.95 13.52
N ARG A 195 -13.41 -9.35 12.87
CA ARG A 195 -14.21 -10.51 13.22
C ARG A 195 -13.60 -11.85 12.84
N ARG A 196 -12.91 -11.91 11.70
CA ARG A 196 -12.51 -13.17 11.07
C ARG A 196 -11.03 -13.51 11.23
N PHE A 197 -10.17 -12.51 11.44
CA PHE A 197 -8.74 -12.72 11.64
C PHE A 197 -8.40 -12.68 13.13
N SER A 198 -8.01 -13.86 13.66
CA SER A 198 -7.48 -13.99 15.02
C SER A 198 -6.00 -14.32 14.94
N GLU A 199 -5.18 -13.48 15.50
CA GLU A 199 -3.73 -13.63 15.52
C GLU A 199 -3.27 -14.00 16.93
N LYS A 200 -2.45 -15.05 17.04
CA LYS A 200 -1.66 -15.31 18.25
C LYS A 200 -0.33 -14.57 18.09
N VAL A 201 -0.24 -13.37 18.65
CA VAL A 201 0.98 -12.57 18.58
C VAL A 201 2.07 -13.27 19.38
N VAL A 202 2.99 -13.91 18.69
CA VAL A 202 4.27 -14.33 19.27
C VAL A 202 5.18 -13.11 19.20
N ARG A 203 5.24 -12.35 20.30
CA ARG A 203 6.15 -11.20 20.40
C ARG A 203 7.60 -11.69 20.26
N ARG A 204 8.16 -11.52 19.09
CA ARG A 204 9.61 -11.63 18.90
C ARG A 204 10.22 -10.31 19.38
N GLN A 205 11.10 -10.40 20.40
CA GLN A 205 11.88 -9.25 20.83
C GLN A 205 12.95 -8.94 19.77
N HIS A 206 12.55 -8.24 18.71
CA HIS A 206 13.51 -7.65 17.78
C HIS A 206 13.71 -6.18 18.17
N ARG A 207 14.95 -5.74 18.28
CA ARG A 207 15.27 -4.32 18.41
C ARG A 207 14.83 -3.60 17.14
N ILE A 208 14.16 -2.46 17.31
CA ILE A 208 13.77 -1.62 16.18
C ILE A 208 15.04 -0.97 15.62
N ASP A 209 15.46 -1.37 14.44
CA ASP A 209 16.47 -0.64 13.68
C ASP A 209 15.83 0.63 13.11
N VAL A 210 15.77 1.68 13.95
CA VAL A 210 15.22 2.97 13.56
C VAL A 210 16.12 3.63 12.51
N GLU A 211 17.43 3.45 12.62
CA GLU A 211 18.41 4.03 11.71
C GLU A 211 18.26 3.47 10.30
N GLY A 212 18.20 2.14 10.15
CA GLY A 212 17.94 1.51 8.85
C GLY A 212 16.57 1.86 8.27
N ALA A 213 15.52 1.93 9.10
CA ALA A 213 14.20 2.32 8.64
C ALA A 213 14.14 3.77 8.12
N VAL A 214 14.85 4.71 8.78
CA VAL A 214 14.94 6.10 8.34
C VAL A 214 15.78 6.21 7.06
N LEU A 215 16.93 5.57 7.00
CA LEU A 215 17.79 5.58 5.81
C LEU A 215 17.06 5.02 4.58
N LEU A 216 16.39 3.88 4.74
CA LEU A 216 15.60 3.27 3.67
C LEU A 216 14.42 4.16 3.28
N GLY A 217 13.65 4.64 4.27
CA GLY A 217 12.47 5.47 4.03
C GLY A 217 12.82 6.78 3.32
N VAL A 218 13.80 7.53 3.83
CA VAL A 218 14.22 8.81 3.24
C VAL A 218 14.92 8.59 1.90
N GLY A 219 15.84 7.61 1.81
CA GLY A 219 16.58 7.32 0.58
C GLY A 219 15.65 6.89 -0.56
N ALA A 220 14.74 5.95 -0.31
CA ALA A 220 13.74 5.53 -1.29
C ALA A 220 12.81 6.69 -1.70
N SER A 221 12.40 7.53 -0.74
CA SER A 221 11.56 8.71 -1.00
C SER A 221 12.22 9.68 -1.96
N LEU A 222 13.49 10.00 -1.72
CA LEU A 222 14.23 10.93 -2.57
C LEU A 222 14.42 10.36 -3.98
N ILE A 223 14.71 9.06 -4.12
CA ILE A 223 14.83 8.43 -5.43
C ILE A 223 13.48 8.47 -6.15
N ILE A 224 12.39 8.05 -5.48
CA ILE A 224 11.05 8.05 -6.08
C ILE A 224 10.64 9.47 -6.45
N LEU A 225 10.87 10.46 -5.59
CA LEU A 225 10.59 11.86 -5.87
C LEU A 225 11.39 12.36 -7.08
N GLY A 226 12.69 12.07 -7.12
CA GLY A 226 13.55 12.45 -8.23
C GLY A 226 13.12 11.82 -9.56
N LEU A 227 12.65 10.56 -9.55
CA LEU A 227 12.17 9.87 -10.74
C LEU A 227 10.76 10.33 -11.17
N LEU A 228 9.87 10.66 -10.24
CA LEU A 228 8.51 11.13 -10.55
C LEU A 228 8.51 12.55 -11.10
N GLU A 229 9.33 13.44 -10.53
CA GLU A 229 9.35 14.85 -10.88
C GLU A 229 10.45 15.22 -11.88
N GLY A 230 11.41 14.32 -12.09
CA GLY A 230 12.46 14.48 -13.12
C GLY A 230 11.85 14.57 -14.52
N GLY A 231 12.26 15.58 -15.27
CA GLY A 231 11.71 15.89 -16.60
C GLY A 231 10.35 16.61 -16.58
N ILE A 232 9.68 16.73 -15.42
CA ILE A 232 8.41 17.42 -15.27
C ILE A 232 8.61 18.73 -14.51
N LEU A 233 9.02 18.68 -13.24
CA LEU A 233 9.25 19.84 -12.38
C LEU A 233 10.69 20.37 -12.54
N TRP A 234 11.64 19.46 -12.74
CA TRP A 234 13.05 19.76 -12.92
C TRP A 234 13.61 19.05 -14.14
N ALA A 235 14.44 19.73 -14.93
CA ALA A 235 15.19 19.06 -16.00
C ALA A 235 16.10 17.96 -15.42
N TRP A 236 16.28 16.86 -16.12
CA TRP A 236 17.09 15.72 -15.66
C TRP A 236 18.53 16.09 -15.34
N ASP A 237 19.10 17.03 -16.07
CA ASP A 237 20.46 17.59 -15.95
C ASP A 237 20.56 18.74 -14.95
N SER A 238 19.46 19.11 -14.29
CA SER A 238 19.44 20.20 -13.31
C SER A 238 20.06 19.82 -11.97
N VAL A 239 20.60 20.81 -11.28
CA VAL A 239 21.18 20.63 -9.93
C VAL A 239 20.20 19.97 -8.95
N PRO A 240 18.91 20.37 -8.87
CA PRO A 240 17.95 19.69 -8.00
C PRO A 240 17.79 18.19 -8.31
N SER A 241 17.64 17.81 -9.60
CA SER A 241 17.48 16.39 -9.98
C SER A 241 18.70 15.57 -9.60
N ILE A 242 19.90 16.06 -9.93
CA ILE A 242 21.16 15.37 -9.61
C ILE A 242 21.34 15.26 -8.09
N ALA A 243 21.08 16.34 -7.34
CA ALA A 243 21.24 16.36 -5.89
C ALA A 243 20.28 15.37 -5.21
N ILE A 244 18.99 15.40 -5.55
CA ILE A 244 17.97 14.53 -4.96
C ILE A 244 18.29 13.05 -5.23
N LEU A 245 18.60 12.69 -6.48
CA LEU A 245 18.94 11.31 -6.83
C LEU A 245 20.24 10.85 -6.20
N SER A 246 21.28 11.73 -6.17
CA SER A 246 22.56 11.40 -5.54
C SER A 246 22.45 11.21 -4.05
N VAL A 247 21.74 12.10 -3.33
CA VAL A 247 21.51 11.97 -1.89
C VAL A 247 20.68 10.72 -1.61
N GLY A 248 19.62 10.46 -2.38
CA GLY A 248 18.83 9.25 -2.27
C GLY A 248 19.67 7.98 -2.44
N ALA A 249 20.53 7.93 -3.47
CA ALA A 249 21.44 6.81 -3.72
C ALA A 249 22.44 6.63 -2.56
N LEU A 250 23.03 7.71 -2.05
CA LEU A 250 23.96 7.66 -0.91
C LEU A 250 23.28 7.11 0.35
N LEU A 251 22.04 7.53 0.64
CA LEU A 251 21.28 7.01 1.78
C LEU A 251 20.96 5.52 1.62
N MET A 252 20.62 5.06 0.42
CA MET A 252 20.42 3.63 0.13
C MET A 252 21.70 2.82 0.29
N ILE A 253 22.85 3.36 -0.10
CA ILE A 253 24.14 2.74 0.13
C ILE A 253 24.44 2.68 1.63
N ALA A 254 24.23 3.77 2.36
CA ALA A 254 24.40 3.83 3.81
C ALA A 254 23.50 2.80 4.52
N PHE A 255 22.22 2.67 4.09
CA PHE A 255 21.31 1.63 4.56
C PHE A 255 21.92 0.23 4.38
N GLY A 256 22.46 -0.08 3.19
CA GLY A 256 23.10 -1.37 2.92
C GLY A 256 24.32 -1.66 3.83
N PHE A 257 25.06 -0.64 4.26
CA PHE A 257 26.15 -0.79 5.23
C PHE A 257 25.63 -1.04 6.65
N VAL A 258 24.59 -0.33 7.08
CA VAL A 258 23.96 -0.51 8.42
C VAL A 258 23.38 -1.93 8.51
N GLU A 259 22.62 -2.37 7.52
CA GLU A 259 22.01 -3.72 7.48
C GLU A 259 23.07 -4.83 7.54
N ARG A 260 24.21 -4.65 6.84
CA ARG A 260 25.32 -5.61 6.91
C ARG A 260 25.94 -5.68 8.29
N ARG A 261 26.06 -4.56 8.99
CA ARG A 261 26.60 -4.54 10.36
C ARG A 261 25.70 -5.30 11.34
N GLU A 262 24.39 -5.13 11.24
CA GLU A 262 23.44 -5.84 12.10
C GLU A 262 23.44 -7.35 11.80
N ASN A 263 23.45 -7.76 10.53
CA ASN A 263 23.48 -9.17 10.14
C ASN A 263 24.79 -9.88 10.57
N VAL A 264 25.93 -9.18 10.63
CA VAL A 264 27.21 -9.75 11.10
C VAL A 264 27.20 -9.97 12.61
N VAL A 265 26.45 -9.17 13.38
CA VAL A 265 26.31 -9.36 14.83
C VAL A 265 25.45 -10.60 15.16
N PHE A 266 24.57 -11.04 14.26
CA PHE A 266 23.75 -12.23 14.44
C PHE A 266 24.42 -13.55 14.00
N LEU A 267 25.54 -13.47 13.29
CA LEU A 267 26.32 -14.64 12.83
C LEU A 267 27.60 -14.85 13.66
N GLY A 268 27.69 -14.25 14.85
CA GLY A 268 28.74 -14.54 15.80
C GLY A 268 28.70 -15.99 16.28
N PRO A 269 29.89 -16.62 16.61
CA PRO A 269 30.08 -18.05 16.76
C PRO A 269 29.27 -18.70 17.85
#